data_ff6c380fef89e3228bc28c173af0e3cc
#
_entry.id   ff6c380fef89e3228bc28c173af0e3cc
#
_cell.length_a   1.000
_cell.length_b   1.000
_cell.length_c   1.000
_cell.angle_alpha   90.00
_cell.angle_beta   90.00
_cell.angle_gamma   90.00
#
_symmetry.space_group_name_H-M   'P 1'
#
loop_
_entity.id
_entity.type
_entity.pdbx_description
1 polymer ?
#
loop_
_entity_poly.entity_id
_entity_poly.type
_entity_poly.pdbx_seq_one_letter_code
_entity_poly.pdbx_strand_id
1 'polypeptide(L)'
;MALSESAGQRPALLRPAQGRDDRAYWHELFGSLEVVHFFLVTARCGCFMQAARSLDVKPTLLRKTLARLEERLGLHLFVHEGNALSLTREGRIVQAAGQRLVEDSQSHADLHRQQPLVRLAVAESVLHDVLSRELWGYLRKNANLRVALAELREGWPESAGPAEIAIWIADPGQPHPPMEGHFAAPARIAELEYQPHIGKRYSRERTRPASEDELDDYLLAQLHGQAASAALAPWNRRVAARQSGVIEVQSHDLLLQAILWGACIGLLPHYAGRLGRNLAALPQVFDEPMRREVWMSVQPEAENRVEVRALLDLIEHAFDDRRDWFGR
;
A
#
# COMPACT_ATOMS: atom_id res chain seq x y z
N MET A 1 -20.43 41.60 55.38
CA MET A 1 -19.07 41.80 54.87
C MET A 1 -18.86 40.85 53.69
N ALA A 2 -18.98 41.39 52.50
CA ALA A 2 -18.85 40.63 51.27
C ALA A 2 -17.38 40.58 50.85
N LEU A 3 -16.84 39.39 50.71
CA LEU A 3 -15.53 39.17 50.08
C LEU A 3 -15.77 39.07 48.56
N SER A 4 -15.37 40.12 47.85
CA SER A 4 -15.38 40.15 46.40
C SER A 4 -14.30 39.24 45.87
N GLU A 5 -14.72 38.19 45.14
CA GLU A 5 -13.85 37.41 44.27
C GLU A 5 -13.40 38.29 43.10
N SER A 6 -12.12 38.70 43.11
CA SER A 6 -11.50 39.32 41.95
C SER A 6 -11.26 38.23 40.88
N ALA A 7 -12.11 38.20 39.85
CA ALA A 7 -11.85 37.44 38.66
C ALA A 7 -10.55 37.93 38.02
N GLY A 8 -9.46 37.12 38.17
CA GLY A 8 -8.14 37.44 37.67
C GLY A 8 -8.16 37.60 36.13
N GLN A 9 -7.90 38.84 35.71
CA GLN A 9 -7.68 39.17 34.31
C GLN A 9 -6.54 38.32 33.78
N ARG A 10 -6.78 37.56 32.72
CA ARG A 10 -5.72 36.84 31.97
C ARG A 10 -4.74 37.88 31.44
N PRO A 11 -3.42 37.68 31.55
CA PRO A 11 -2.43 38.57 30.95
C PRO A 11 -2.74 38.71 29.45
N ALA A 12 -2.79 39.96 28.97
CA ALA A 12 -3.14 40.27 27.57
C ALA A 12 -2.22 39.58 26.54
N LEU A 13 -1.02 39.19 26.95
CA LEU A 13 -0.01 38.48 26.18
C LEU A 13 -0.34 36.99 25.87
N LEU A 14 -1.34 36.40 26.51
CA LEU A 14 -1.76 35.01 26.25
C LEU A 14 -2.99 34.92 25.38
N ARG A 15 -3.42 36.00 24.74
CA ARG A 15 -4.48 36.04 23.75
C ARG A 15 -3.95 36.59 22.43
N PRO A 16 -4.09 35.90 21.32
CA PRO A 16 -3.87 36.51 20.01
C PRO A 16 -4.82 37.71 19.83
N ALA A 17 -4.37 38.78 19.21
CA ALA A 17 -5.23 39.90 18.83
C ALA A 17 -6.32 39.38 17.88
N GLN A 18 -7.56 39.90 17.98
CA GLN A 18 -8.67 39.51 17.11
C GLN A 18 -8.23 39.59 15.64
N GLY A 19 -8.26 38.42 14.94
CA GLY A 19 -7.90 38.29 13.52
C GLY A 19 -6.49 37.77 13.22
N ARG A 20 -5.64 37.49 14.23
CA ARG A 20 -4.34 36.83 14.03
C ARG A 20 -4.51 35.31 14.13
N ASP A 21 -3.86 34.59 13.21
CA ASP A 21 -3.79 33.13 13.27
C ASP A 21 -3.11 32.70 14.60
N ASP A 22 -3.87 31.99 15.42
CA ASP A 22 -3.43 31.50 16.74
C ASP A 22 -2.13 30.71 16.65
N ARG A 23 -1.94 29.97 15.56
CA ARG A 23 -0.77 29.17 15.27
C ARG A 23 0.48 30.02 14.99
N ALA A 24 0.35 31.00 14.10
CA ALA A 24 1.46 31.89 13.74
C ALA A 24 1.93 32.67 14.96
N TYR A 25 1.02 33.09 15.83
CA TYR A 25 1.31 33.77 17.06
C TYR A 25 2.13 32.92 18.04
N TRP A 26 1.71 31.69 18.30
CA TRP A 26 2.44 30.79 19.20
C TRP A 26 3.78 30.34 18.62
N HIS A 27 3.86 30.13 17.31
CA HIS A 27 5.12 29.81 16.65
C HIS A 27 6.16 30.95 16.78
N GLU A 28 5.72 32.19 16.66
CA GLU A 28 6.57 33.37 16.88
C GLU A 28 7.05 33.45 18.32
N LEU A 29 6.17 33.21 19.31
CA LEU A 29 6.48 33.24 20.74
C LEU A 29 7.45 32.16 21.19
N PHE A 30 7.30 30.92 20.70
CA PHE A 30 8.25 29.85 21.01
C PHE A 30 9.57 29.98 20.24
N GLY A 31 9.54 30.52 19.03
CA GLY A 31 10.69 30.76 18.18
C GLY A 31 11.20 29.51 17.45
N SER A 32 11.01 28.31 17.97
CA SER A 32 11.26 27.03 17.27
C SER A 32 10.51 25.88 17.93
N LEU A 33 10.25 24.82 17.16
CA LEU A 33 9.65 23.57 17.66
C LEU A 33 10.55 22.85 18.67
N GLU A 34 11.87 23.04 18.58
CA GLU A 34 12.83 22.49 19.53
C GLU A 34 12.60 23.08 20.95
N VAL A 35 12.37 24.39 21.03
CA VAL A 35 12.05 25.05 22.30
C VAL A 35 10.73 24.57 22.87
N VAL A 36 9.71 24.36 22.02
CA VAL A 36 8.42 23.73 22.41
C VAL A 36 8.69 22.36 23.00
N HIS A 37 9.48 21.53 22.32
CA HIS A 37 9.81 20.18 22.76
C HIS A 37 10.56 20.20 24.12
N PHE A 38 11.55 21.06 24.28
CA PHE A 38 12.26 21.23 25.54
C PHE A 38 11.33 21.61 26.70
N PHE A 39 10.41 22.53 26.45
CA PHE A 39 9.43 22.95 27.44
C PHE A 39 8.48 21.82 27.84
N LEU A 40 7.89 21.12 26.87
CA LEU A 40 6.93 20.04 27.12
C LEU A 40 7.56 18.84 27.81
N VAL A 41 8.78 18.44 27.43
CA VAL A 41 9.52 17.37 28.13
C VAL A 41 9.88 17.77 29.56
N THR A 42 10.29 19.01 29.77
CA THR A 42 10.62 19.50 31.11
C THR A 42 9.38 19.53 32.02
N ALA A 43 8.25 20.01 31.48
CA ALA A 43 6.97 20.01 32.20
C ALA A 43 6.51 18.59 32.59
N ARG A 44 6.71 17.60 31.69
CA ARG A 44 6.38 16.19 31.94
C ARG A 44 7.31 15.55 32.98
N CYS A 45 8.61 15.82 32.89
CA CYS A 45 9.60 15.21 33.78
C CYS A 45 9.57 15.80 35.21
N GLY A 46 9.06 17.02 35.40
CA GLY A 46 9.05 17.70 36.70
C GLY A 46 10.43 17.91 37.31
N CYS A 47 11.51 17.77 36.54
CA CYS A 47 12.90 17.95 36.97
C CYS A 47 13.82 18.23 35.79
N PHE A 48 14.64 19.29 35.88
CA PHE A 48 15.59 19.64 34.80
C PHE A 48 16.62 18.56 34.49
N MET A 49 17.12 17.88 35.54
CA MET A 49 18.11 16.80 35.30
C MET A 49 17.54 15.62 34.54
N GLN A 50 16.32 15.24 34.88
CA GLN A 50 15.64 14.14 34.20
C GLN A 50 15.25 14.52 32.75
N ALA A 51 14.74 15.75 32.58
CA ALA A 51 14.41 16.27 31.26
C ALA A 51 15.65 16.36 30.35
N ALA A 52 16.77 16.86 30.89
CA ALA A 52 18.02 16.96 30.16
C ALA A 52 18.54 15.57 29.67
N ARG A 53 18.42 14.54 30.53
CA ARG A 53 18.74 13.15 30.15
C ARG A 53 17.80 12.63 29.07
N SER A 54 16.51 12.88 29.19
CA SER A 54 15.52 12.46 28.20
C SER A 54 15.70 13.13 26.82
N LEU A 55 16.28 14.33 26.81
CA LEU A 55 16.52 15.14 25.60
C LEU A 55 17.93 15.00 25.05
N ASP A 56 18.80 14.25 25.75
CA ASP A 56 20.24 14.11 25.43
C ASP A 56 20.95 15.46 25.28
N VAL A 57 20.64 16.41 26.21
CA VAL A 57 21.23 17.74 26.22
C VAL A 57 21.87 18.06 27.60
N LYS A 58 22.78 19.02 27.60
CA LYS A 58 23.35 19.50 28.87
C LYS A 58 22.28 20.24 29.68
N PRO A 59 22.15 19.98 31.01
CA PRO A 59 21.17 20.66 31.88
C PRO A 59 21.28 22.18 31.88
N THR A 60 22.51 22.71 31.70
CA THR A 60 22.76 24.14 31.58
C THR A 60 22.18 24.75 30.33
N LEU A 61 22.23 24.03 29.19
CA LEU A 61 21.62 24.45 27.93
C LEU A 61 20.10 24.49 28.07
N LEU A 62 19.51 23.42 28.61
CA LEU A 62 18.06 23.32 28.79
C LEU A 62 17.53 24.48 29.69
N ARG A 63 18.18 24.75 30.84
CA ARG A 63 17.82 25.86 31.71
C ARG A 63 17.92 27.20 31.01
N LYS A 64 19.00 27.44 30.27
CA LYS A 64 19.22 28.71 29.54
C LYS A 64 18.16 28.91 28.46
N THR A 65 17.79 27.83 27.73
CA THR A 65 16.77 27.89 26.69
C THR A 65 15.39 28.21 27.26
N LEU A 66 15.01 27.56 28.37
CA LEU A 66 13.72 27.80 29.00
C LEU A 66 13.65 29.17 29.73
N ALA A 67 14.74 29.62 30.33
CA ALA A 67 14.79 30.99 30.87
C ALA A 67 14.60 32.06 29.79
N ARG A 68 15.18 31.87 28.60
CA ARG A 68 14.95 32.77 27.44
C ARG A 68 13.50 32.71 26.93
N LEU A 69 12.84 31.55 27.03
CA LEU A 69 11.43 31.43 26.68
C LEU A 69 10.58 32.22 27.68
N GLU A 70 10.82 32.08 28.97
CA GLU A 70 10.14 32.85 30.06
C GLU A 70 10.35 34.36 29.88
N GLU A 71 11.58 34.79 29.60
CA GLU A 71 11.93 36.20 29.35
C GLU A 71 11.17 36.74 28.11
N ARG A 72 11.10 35.97 27.02
CA ARG A 72 10.38 36.35 25.80
C ARG A 72 8.87 36.48 26.03
N LEU A 73 8.32 35.57 26.85
CA LEU A 73 6.91 35.58 27.21
C LEU A 73 6.60 36.63 28.32
N GLY A 74 7.59 37.13 29.02
CA GLY A 74 7.41 37.98 30.22
C GLY A 74 6.68 37.26 31.35
N LEU A 75 6.76 35.93 31.43
CA LEU A 75 6.00 35.09 32.35
C LEU A 75 6.89 33.97 32.91
N HIS A 76 6.66 33.65 34.19
CA HIS A 76 7.24 32.45 34.79
C HIS A 76 6.35 31.23 34.44
N LEU A 77 6.95 30.24 33.81
CA LEU A 77 6.26 29.02 33.41
C LEU A 77 6.39 27.90 34.43
N PHE A 78 7.45 27.95 35.25
CA PHE A 78 7.74 26.94 36.25
C PHE A 78 7.85 27.56 37.67
N VAL A 79 7.42 26.75 38.64
CA VAL A 79 7.65 27.00 40.08
C VAL A 79 8.55 25.92 40.64
N HIS A 80 9.52 26.29 41.44
CA HIS A 80 10.39 25.37 42.15
C HIS A 80 9.82 25.02 43.51
N GLU A 81 9.56 23.76 43.79
CA GLU A 81 9.18 23.23 45.08
C GLU A 81 10.26 22.23 45.53
N GLY A 82 11.30 22.75 46.18
CA GLY A 82 12.49 21.98 46.55
C GLY A 82 13.23 21.50 45.28
N ASN A 83 13.32 20.19 45.08
CA ASN A 83 13.92 19.58 43.88
C ASN A 83 12.91 19.32 42.77
N ALA A 84 11.63 19.53 42.98
CA ALA A 84 10.57 19.35 42.02
C ALA A 84 10.27 20.63 41.24
N LEU A 85 9.86 20.48 40.00
CA LEU A 85 9.49 21.55 39.11
C LEU A 85 8.01 21.35 38.72
N SER A 86 7.17 22.34 39.05
CA SER A 86 5.76 22.33 38.67
C SER A 86 5.42 23.49 37.75
N LEU A 87 4.38 23.36 36.95
CA LEU A 87 3.93 24.43 36.05
C LEU A 87 3.11 25.48 36.83
N THR A 88 3.36 26.74 36.53
CA THR A 88 2.48 27.84 36.94
C THR A 88 1.11 27.75 36.25
N ARG A 89 0.16 28.62 36.59
CA ARG A 89 -1.11 28.75 35.86
C ARG A 89 -0.85 29.13 34.39
N GLU A 90 0.05 30.06 34.17
CA GLU A 90 0.50 30.51 32.84
C GLU A 90 1.23 29.40 32.09
N GLY A 91 2.10 28.66 32.80
CA GLY A 91 2.80 27.49 32.24
C GLY A 91 1.85 26.42 31.67
N ARG A 92 0.70 26.16 32.33
CA ARG A 92 -0.33 25.23 31.81
C ARG A 92 -1.00 25.75 30.56
N ILE A 93 -1.21 27.05 30.42
CA ILE A 93 -1.78 27.65 29.18
C ILE A 93 -0.78 27.50 28.02
N VAL A 94 0.49 27.81 28.28
CA VAL A 94 1.58 27.67 27.32
C VAL A 94 1.80 26.18 26.95
N GLN A 95 1.63 25.28 27.93
CA GLN A 95 1.68 23.82 27.64
C GLN A 95 0.59 23.37 26.66
N ALA A 96 -0.65 23.80 26.88
CA ALA A 96 -1.74 23.48 25.97
C ALA A 96 -1.52 24.04 24.56
N ALA A 97 -0.97 25.26 24.45
CA ALA A 97 -0.60 25.85 23.17
C ALA A 97 0.56 25.11 22.48
N GLY A 98 1.60 24.75 23.25
CA GLY A 98 2.74 23.98 22.75
C GLY A 98 2.33 22.58 22.28
N GLN A 99 1.44 21.90 22.98
CA GLN A 99 0.89 20.59 22.54
C GLN A 99 0.17 20.70 21.21
N ARG A 100 -0.69 21.70 21.02
CA ARG A 100 -1.37 21.96 19.74
C ARG A 100 -0.37 22.23 18.62
N LEU A 101 0.68 23.04 18.87
CA LEU A 101 1.71 23.30 17.87
C LEU A 101 2.45 22.02 17.44
N VAL A 102 2.71 21.11 18.38
CA VAL A 102 3.33 19.81 18.08
C VAL A 102 2.37 18.91 17.32
N GLU A 103 1.10 18.82 17.75
CA GLU A 103 0.05 18.06 17.08
C GLU A 103 -0.19 18.58 15.64
N ASP A 104 -0.30 19.90 15.47
CA ASP A 104 -0.43 20.53 14.16
C ASP A 104 0.82 20.33 13.30
N SER A 105 2.01 20.38 13.91
CA SER A 105 3.27 20.12 13.21
C SER A 105 3.44 18.65 12.86
N GLN A 106 2.98 17.75 13.71
CA GLN A 106 2.92 16.32 13.41
C GLN A 106 1.88 16.04 12.33
N SER A 107 0.71 16.66 12.39
CA SER A 107 -0.31 16.59 11.33
C SER A 107 0.20 17.17 9.99
N HIS A 108 1.00 18.25 10.01
CA HIS A 108 1.64 18.82 8.83
C HIS A 108 2.90 18.04 8.41
N ALA A 109 3.67 17.53 9.38
CA ALA A 109 4.79 16.64 9.09
C ALA A 109 4.32 15.25 8.66
N ASP A 110 3.13 14.82 9.08
CA ASP A 110 2.47 13.62 8.59
C ASP A 110 1.82 13.86 7.22
N LEU A 111 1.39 15.07 6.90
CA LEU A 111 1.04 15.50 5.53
C LEU A 111 2.29 15.63 4.64
N HIS A 112 3.44 16.04 5.20
CA HIS A 112 4.75 16.08 4.50
C HIS A 112 5.60 14.82 4.71
N ARG A 113 5.27 13.97 5.70
CA ARG A 113 5.78 12.61 5.93
C ARG A 113 4.78 11.54 5.49
N GLN A 114 3.76 11.86 4.75
CA GLN A 114 3.14 10.84 3.92
C GLN A 114 4.22 10.43 2.94
N GLN A 115 4.99 9.42 3.36
CA GLN A 115 5.81 8.65 2.43
C GLN A 115 4.93 8.44 1.22
N PRO A 116 5.41 8.78 0.02
CA PRO A 116 4.59 8.77 -1.17
C PRO A 116 3.94 7.40 -1.30
N LEU A 117 2.66 7.33 -1.01
CA LEU A 117 1.88 6.11 -1.17
C LEU A 117 1.55 5.97 -2.65
N VAL A 118 1.95 4.86 -3.24
CA VAL A 118 1.51 4.47 -4.58
C VAL A 118 0.55 3.28 -4.45
N ARG A 119 -0.62 3.40 -5.04
CA ARG A 119 -1.62 2.35 -5.08
C ARG A 119 -1.55 1.64 -6.43
N LEU A 120 -1.22 0.36 -6.38
CA LEU A 120 -1.07 -0.50 -7.54
C LEU A 120 -2.14 -1.59 -7.50
N ALA A 121 -3.04 -1.59 -8.48
CA ALA A 121 -4.06 -2.61 -8.64
C ALA A 121 -3.65 -3.55 -9.77
N VAL A 122 -3.46 -4.84 -9.49
CA VAL A 122 -2.89 -5.79 -10.46
C VAL A 122 -3.68 -7.09 -10.49
N ALA A 123 -3.91 -7.62 -11.69
CA ALA A 123 -4.43 -8.97 -11.85
C ALA A 123 -3.58 -9.98 -11.08
N GLU A 124 -4.22 -10.83 -10.29
CA GLU A 124 -3.56 -11.74 -9.33
C GLU A 124 -2.44 -12.55 -9.96
N SER A 125 -2.67 -13.19 -11.12
CA SER A 125 -1.64 -13.97 -11.80
C SER A 125 -0.46 -13.12 -12.28
N VAL A 126 -0.69 -11.89 -12.74
CA VAL A 126 0.39 -10.97 -13.15
C VAL A 126 1.21 -10.54 -11.94
N LEU A 127 0.54 -10.22 -10.82
CA LEU A 127 1.23 -9.84 -9.59
C LEU A 127 2.13 -10.98 -9.09
N HIS A 128 1.58 -12.19 -8.96
CA HIS A 128 2.29 -13.33 -8.38
C HIS A 128 3.37 -13.87 -9.30
N ASP A 129 3.05 -14.06 -10.57
CA ASP A 129 3.91 -14.79 -11.50
C ASP A 129 4.95 -13.90 -12.19
N VAL A 130 4.58 -12.65 -12.49
CA VAL A 130 5.41 -11.74 -13.29
C VAL A 130 6.11 -10.69 -12.46
N LEU A 131 5.38 -10.00 -11.58
CA LEU A 131 5.90 -8.81 -10.90
C LEU A 131 6.52 -9.07 -9.52
N SER A 132 6.09 -10.12 -8.81
CA SER A 132 6.41 -10.30 -7.39
C SER A 132 7.91 -10.24 -7.10
N ARG A 133 8.73 -10.93 -7.87
CA ARG A 133 10.18 -11.01 -7.65
C ARG A 133 10.84 -9.63 -7.74
N GLU A 134 10.54 -8.87 -8.76
CA GLU A 134 11.09 -7.55 -9.03
C GLU A 134 10.56 -6.54 -8.02
N LEU A 135 9.25 -6.58 -7.74
CA LEU A 135 8.58 -5.69 -6.81
C LEU A 135 9.12 -5.84 -5.38
N TRP A 136 9.21 -7.06 -4.88
CA TRP A 136 9.79 -7.30 -3.54
C TRP A 136 11.27 -6.94 -3.49
N GLY A 137 12.01 -7.21 -4.56
CA GLY A 137 13.42 -6.82 -4.69
C GLY A 137 13.60 -5.30 -4.66
N TYR A 138 12.72 -4.57 -5.32
CA TYR A 138 12.70 -3.10 -5.35
C TYR A 138 12.32 -2.50 -4.00
N LEU A 139 11.22 -2.95 -3.39
CA LEU A 139 10.74 -2.45 -2.10
C LEU A 139 11.76 -2.66 -0.98
N ARG A 140 12.46 -3.80 -0.97
CA ARG A 140 13.53 -4.07 -0.01
C ARG A 140 14.67 -3.06 -0.09
N LYS A 141 14.96 -2.51 -1.27
CA LYS A 141 16.02 -1.51 -1.49
C LYS A 141 15.52 -0.08 -1.25
N ASN A 142 14.21 0.15 -1.27
CA ASN A 142 13.57 1.46 -1.19
C ASN A 142 12.60 1.53 0.00
N ALA A 143 13.14 1.43 1.21
CA ALA A 143 12.37 1.38 2.46
C ALA A 143 11.51 2.65 2.73
N ASN A 144 11.76 3.74 2.02
CA ASN A 144 11.01 5.00 2.14
C ASN A 144 9.75 5.04 1.25
N LEU A 145 9.55 4.04 0.37
CA LEU A 145 8.38 3.95 -0.48
C LEU A 145 7.28 3.16 0.21
N ARG A 146 6.06 3.67 0.17
CA ARG A 146 4.85 2.95 0.58
C ARG A 146 4.08 2.54 -0.66
N VAL A 147 3.81 1.25 -0.81
CA VAL A 147 2.96 0.72 -1.88
C VAL A 147 1.78 0.01 -1.26
N ALA A 148 0.58 0.37 -1.69
CA ALA A 148 -0.62 -0.39 -1.41
C ALA A 148 -0.93 -1.26 -2.63
N LEU A 149 -0.93 -2.57 -2.44
CA LEU A 149 -1.24 -3.55 -3.48
C LEU A 149 -2.69 -3.98 -3.34
N ALA A 150 -3.43 -3.91 -4.43
CA ALA A 150 -4.76 -4.48 -4.54
C ALA A 150 -4.72 -5.56 -5.64
N GLU A 151 -5.09 -6.79 -5.28
CA GLU A 151 -5.25 -7.86 -6.25
C GLU A 151 -6.56 -7.69 -6.98
N LEU A 152 -6.47 -7.58 -8.30
CA LEU A 152 -7.63 -7.61 -9.18
C LEU A 152 -7.95 -9.08 -9.45
N ARG A 153 -9.01 -9.57 -8.84
CA ARG A 153 -9.62 -10.82 -9.28
C ARG A 153 -10.23 -10.60 -10.65
N GLU A 154 -10.35 -11.64 -11.42
CA GLU A 154 -10.89 -11.59 -12.79
C GLU A 154 -12.11 -10.67 -12.91
N GLY A 155 -12.01 -9.69 -13.78
CA GLY A 155 -12.93 -8.56 -13.88
C GLY A 155 -12.43 -7.33 -13.11
N TRP A 156 -12.81 -6.16 -13.55
CA TRP A 156 -12.51 -4.90 -12.84
C TRP A 156 -13.33 -4.86 -11.56
N PRO A 157 -12.73 -4.79 -10.37
CA PRO A 157 -13.51 -4.65 -9.16
C PRO A 157 -13.99 -3.21 -9.04
N GLU A 158 -15.29 -3.02 -8.88
CA GLU A 158 -15.89 -1.76 -8.39
C GLU A 158 -15.26 -1.29 -7.06
N SER A 159 -14.52 -2.18 -6.40
CA SER A 159 -13.87 -1.97 -5.10
C SER A 159 -12.36 -1.72 -5.14
N ALA A 160 -11.72 -1.71 -6.29
CA ALA A 160 -10.33 -1.27 -6.37
C ALA A 160 -10.28 0.24 -6.11
N GLY A 161 -10.27 0.70 -4.91
CA GLY A 161 -10.15 2.12 -4.57
C GLY A 161 -9.22 2.91 -5.51
N PRO A 162 -8.94 4.18 -5.30
CA PRO A 162 -8.18 5.01 -6.23
C PRO A 162 -6.77 4.44 -6.41
N ALA A 163 -6.58 3.60 -7.44
CA ALA A 163 -5.27 3.11 -7.85
C ALA A 163 -4.61 4.11 -8.79
N GLU A 164 -3.31 4.37 -8.61
CA GLU A 164 -2.53 5.20 -9.55
C GLU A 164 -2.07 4.41 -10.77
N ILE A 165 -1.81 3.11 -10.62
CA ILE A 165 -1.47 2.18 -11.71
C ILE A 165 -2.43 0.99 -11.62
N ALA A 166 -3.01 0.60 -12.76
CA ALA A 166 -3.87 -0.57 -12.86
C ALA A 166 -3.39 -1.50 -13.98
N ILE A 167 -3.32 -2.81 -13.67
CA ILE A 167 -2.96 -3.86 -14.62
C ILE A 167 -4.01 -4.97 -14.54
N TRP A 168 -4.72 -5.23 -15.64
CA TRP A 168 -5.79 -6.22 -15.67
C TRP A 168 -5.69 -7.15 -16.88
N ILE A 169 -6.44 -8.23 -16.85
CA ILE A 169 -6.55 -9.20 -17.94
C ILE A 169 -7.95 -9.11 -18.53
N ALA A 170 -8.04 -9.03 -19.85
CA ALA A 170 -9.29 -8.99 -20.58
C ALA A 170 -9.26 -9.95 -21.79
N ASP A 171 -10.45 -10.36 -22.23
CA ASP A 171 -10.57 -11.12 -23.46
C ASP A 171 -10.34 -10.20 -24.67
N PRO A 172 -9.75 -10.71 -25.77
CA PRO A 172 -9.51 -9.92 -26.97
C PRO A 172 -10.81 -9.31 -27.49
N GLY A 173 -10.77 -8.02 -27.83
CA GLY A 173 -11.91 -7.29 -28.37
C GLY A 173 -13.04 -7.00 -27.38
N GLN A 174 -12.89 -7.32 -26.10
CA GLN A 174 -13.83 -6.85 -25.07
C GLN A 174 -13.66 -5.36 -24.82
N PRO A 175 -14.77 -4.61 -24.61
CA PRO A 175 -14.67 -3.23 -24.19
C PRO A 175 -13.88 -3.16 -22.89
N HIS A 176 -12.90 -2.26 -22.85
CA HIS A 176 -12.18 -1.98 -21.62
C HIS A 176 -13.18 -1.58 -20.54
N PRO A 177 -12.98 -1.98 -19.29
CA PRO A 177 -13.87 -1.56 -18.20
C PRO A 177 -14.01 -0.04 -18.26
N PRO A 178 -15.21 0.51 -18.04
CA PRO A 178 -15.41 1.94 -18.00
C PRO A 178 -14.51 2.50 -16.90
N MET A 179 -13.44 3.14 -17.31
CA MET A 179 -12.50 3.80 -16.43
C MET A 179 -13.17 5.08 -15.98
N GLU A 180 -13.88 5.07 -14.85
CA GLU A 180 -14.48 6.28 -14.32
C GLU A 180 -13.37 7.33 -14.10
N GLY A 181 -13.27 8.22 -15.05
CA GLY A 181 -12.85 9.62 -14.94
C GLY A 181 -11.36 9.94 -14.84
N HIS A 182 -10.43 9.03 -14.50
CA HIS A 182 -9.09 9.47 -14.11
C HIS A 182 -7.89 8.68 -14.66
N PHE A 183 -8.09 7.74 -15.56
CA PHE A 183 -6.99 6.97 -16.14
C PHE A 183 -6.68 7.40 -17.58
N ALA A 184 -5.41 7.31 -17.97
CA ALA A 184 -5.00 7.47 -19.37
C ALA A 184 -5.57 6.34 -20.25
N ALA A 185 -5.51 6.50 -21.57
CA ALA A 185 -5.89 5.45 -22.50
C ALA A 185 -5.10 4.17 -22.19
N PRO A 186 -5.76 3.01 -22.00
CA PRO A 186 -5.08 1.78 -21.66
C PRO A 186 -4.17 1.30 -22.78
N ALA A 187 -3.01 0.78 -22.42
CA ALA A 187 -2.06 0.15 -23.32
C ALA A 187 -2.05 -1.37 -23.13
N ARG A 188 -2.06 -2.14 -24.21
CA ARG A 188 -1.83 -3.57 -24.17
C ARG A 188 -0.33 -3.81 -23.95
N ILE A 189 0.04 -4.51 -22.88
CA ILE A 189 1.43 -4.78 -22.54
C ILE A 189 1.87 -6.23 -22.79
N ALA A 190 0.93 -7.18 -22.85
CA ALA A 190 1.22 -8.58 -23.18
C ALA A 190 -0.01 -9.32 -23.72
N GLU A 191 0.23 -10.46 -24.36
CA GLU A 191 -0.78 -11.47 -24.68
C GLU A 191 -0.45 -12.76 -23.92
N LEU A 192 -1.44 -13.33 -23.24
CA LEU A 192 -1.33 -14.58 -22.48
C LEU A 192 -2.00 -15.70 -23.25
N GLU A 193 -1.27 -16.74 -23.58
CA GLU A 193 -1.82 -17.99 -24.09
C GLU A 193 -2.05 -18.96 -22.93
N TYR A 194 -3.23 -19.54 -22.83
CA TYR A 194 -3.64 -20.44 -21.78
C TYR A 194 -3.65 -21.90 -22.25
N GLN A 195 -3.24 -22.79 -21.37
CA GLN A 195 -3.28 -24.24 -21.62
C GLN A 195 -3.46 -25.00 -20.31
N PRO A 196 -4.02 -26.22 -20.35
CA PRO A 196 -4.12 -27.06 -19.16
C PRO A 196 -2.74 -27.43 -18.61
N HIS A 197 -2.64 -27.48 -17.29
CA HIS A 197 -1.44 -27.89 -16.57
C HIS A 197 -1.77 -28.98 -15.55
N ILE A 198 -0.80 -29.88 -15.31
CA ILE A 198 -0.87 -30.95 -14.34
C ILE A 198 0.40 -30.95 -13.47
N GLY A 199 0.30 -31.36 -12.24
CA GLY A 199 1.46 -31.58 -11.37
C GLY A 199 2.30 -32.76 -11.89
N LYS A 200 3.62 -32.59 -12.04
CA LYS A 200 4.50 -33.66 -12.53
C LYS A 200 4.48 -34.90 -11.65
N ARG A 201 4.25 -34.76 -10.35
CA ARG A 201 4.12 -35.89 -9.43
C ARG A 201 2.91 -36.75 -9.80
N TYR A 202 1.78 -36.09 -10.08
CA TYR A 202 0.55 -36.78 -10.48
C TYR A 202 0.70 -37.44 -11.84
N SER A 203 1.38 -36.80 -12.77
CA SER A 203 1.63 -37.36 -14.12
C SER A 203 2.64 -38.53 -14.16
N ARG A 204 3.33 -38.83 -13.05
CA ARG A 204 4.17 -40.03 -12.95
C ARG A 204 3.37 -41.29 -12.59
N GLU A 205 2.24 -41.10 -11.93
CA GLU A 205 1.37 -42.17 -11.49
C GLU A 205 0.31 -42.56 -12.54
N ARG A 206 0.02 -41.61 -13.45
CA ARG A 206 -0.95 -41.80 -14.55
C ARG A 206 -0.38 -41.28 -15.90
N THR A 207 -0.87 -41.82 -16.99
CA THR A 207 -0.59 -41.31 -18.31
C THR A 207 -1.15 -39.88 -18.43
N ARG A 208 -0.40 -38.96 -19.02
CA ARG A 208 -0.88 -37.60 -19.25
C ARG A 208 -1.98 -37.65 -20.34
N PRO A 209 -3.08 -36.90 -20.14
CA PRO A 209 -4.09 -36.80 -21.17
C PRO A 209 -3.50 -36.10 -22.42
N ALA A 210 -3.76 -36.69 -23.57
CA ALA A 210 -3.34 -36.19 -24.88
C ALA A 210 -4.50 -35.64 -25.71
N SER A 211 -5.74 -35.79 -25.21
CA SER A 211 -6.95 -35.28 -25.85
C SER A 211 -7.94 -34.75 -24.82
N GLU A 212 -8.95 -34.02 -25.31
CA GLU A 212 -10.01 -33.47 -24.46
C GLU A 212 -10.83 -34.59 -23.80
N ASP A 213 -11.08 -35.70 -24.48
CA ASP A 213 -11.87 -36.82 -23.94
C ASP A 213 -11.16 -37.52 -22.78
N GLU A 214 -9.83 -37.59 -22.81
CA GLU A 214 -9.04 -38.20 -21.75
C GLU A 214 -9.06 -37.37 -20.43
N LEU A 215 -9.53 -36.13 -20.48
CA LEU A 215 -9.72 -35.33 -19.26
C LEU A 215 -10.79 -35.93 -18.34
N ASP A 216 -11.69 -36.76 -18.81
CA ASP A 216 -12.77 -37.36 -18.00
C ASP A 216 -12.27 -38.17 -16.80
N ASP A 217 -11.08 -38.74 -16.93
CA ASP A 217 -10.44 -39.51 -15.86
C ASP A 217 -9.80 -38.64 -14.77
N TYR A 218 -9.82 -37.30 -14.91
CA TYR A 218 -9.10 -36.37 -14.03
C TYR A 218 -10.06 -35.41 -13.35
N LEU A 219 -9.66 -34.95 -12.17
CA LEU A 219 -10.30 -33.83 -11.51
C LEU A 219 -9.89 -32.55 -12.21
N LEU A 220 -10.84 -31.67 -12.54
CA LEU A 220 -10.58 -30.38 -13.18
C LEU A 220 -10.76 -29.25 -12.17
N ALA A 221 -9.91 -28.20 -12.25
CA ALA A 221 -10.04 -27.03 -11.44
C ALA A 221 -10.44 -25.80 -12.26
N GLN A 222 -11.51 -25.13 -11.85
CA GLN A 222 -12.02 -23.91 -12.46
C GLN A 222 -11.73 -22.70 -11.58
N LEU A 223 -11.03 -21.72 -12.11
CA LEU A 223 -10.95 -20.42 -11.49
C LEU A 223 -12.25 -19.64 -11.75
N HIS A 224 -12.94 -19.27 -10.67
CA HIS A 224 -14.28 -18.67 -10.75
C HIS A 224 -14.37 -17.50 -11.73
N GLY A 225 -13.41 -16.56 -11.67
CA GLY A 225 -13.39 -15.40 -12.57
C GLY A 225 -13.20 -15.75 -14.05
N GLN A 226 -12.60 -16.91 -14.37
CA GLN A 226 -12.36 -17.33 -15.75
C GLN A 226 -13.56 -18.05 -16.39
N ALA A 227 -14.53 -18.45 -15.60
CA ALA A 227 -15.70 -19.22 -16.08
C ALA A 227 -16.55 -18.45 -17.10
N ALA A 228 -16.58 -17.12 -17.00
CA ALA A 228 -17.34 -16.26 -17.92
C ALA A 228 -16.52 -15.81 -19.17
N SER A 229 -15.23 -16.12 -19.25
CA SER A 229 -14.37 -15.71 -20.37
C SER A 229 -14.72 -16.45 -21.64
N ALA A 230 -15.09 -15.73 -22.68
CA ALA A 230 -15.35 -16.29 -24.01
C ALA A 230 -14.04 -16.77 -24.67
N ALA A 231 -12.93 -16.13 -24.39
CA ALA A 231 -11.62 -16.51 -24.90
C ALA A 231 -11.12 -17.86 -24.33
N LEU A 232 -11.69 -18.30 -23.20
CA LEU A 232 -11.40 -19.58 -22.55
C LEU A 232 -12.52 -20.61 -22.76
N ALA A 233 -13.39 -20.41 -23.76
CA ALA A 233 -14.55 -21.24 -24.03
C ALA A 233 -14.23 -22.74 -24.19
N PRO A 234 -13.12 -23.20 -24.82
CA PRO A 234 -12.82 -24.62 -24.91
C PRO A 234 -12.74 -25.29 -23.53
N TRP A 235 -11.99 -24.69 -22.60
CA TRP A 235 -11.88 -25.16 -21.23
C TRP A 235 -13.21 -25.05 -20.47
N ASN A 236 -13.87 -23.88 -20.55
CA ASN A 236 -15.10 -23.61 -19.83
C ASN A 236 -16.23 -24.55 -20.22
N ARG A 237 -16.38 -24.88 -21.54
CA ARG A 237 -17.35 -25.86 -22.00
C ARG A 237 -17.08 -27.25 -21.42
N ARG A 238 -15.80 -27.66 -21.37
CA ARG A 238 -15.41 -28.95 -20.82
C ARG A 238 -15.72 -29.09 -19.34
N VAL A 239 -15.43 -28.06 -18.58
CA VAL A 239 -15.74 -28.02 -17.13
C VAL A 239 -17.24 -27.99 -16.90
N ALA A 240 -17.99 -27.14 -17.63
CA ALA A 240 -19.45 -27.00 -17.49
C ALA A 240 -20.24 -28.27 -17.89
N ALA A 241 -19.69 -29.10 -18.77
CA ALA A 241 -20.33 -30.37 -19.17
C ALA A 241 -20.30 -31.43 -18.09
N ARG A 242 -19.54 -31.20 -16.99
CA ARG A 242 -19.37 -32.18 -15.91
C ARG A 242 -20.38 -32.03 -14.80
N GLN A 243 -20.89 -33.15 -14.32
CA GLN A 243 -21.73 -33.19 -13.11
C GLN A 243 -20.92 -33.41 -11.83
N SER A 244 -19.67 -33.85 -11.93
CA SER A 244 -18.77 -34.13 -10.80
C SER A 244 -17.32 -34.03 -11.25
N GLY A 245 -16.39 -34.10 -10.32
CA GLY A 245 -14.96 -34.07 -10.63
C GLY A 245 -14.47 -32.66 -11.00
N VAL A 246 -15.10 -31.63 -10.45
CA VAL A 246 -14.70 -30.24 -10.61
C VAL A 246 -14.42 -29.62 -9.24
N ILE A 247 -13.33 -28.86 -9.15
CA ILE A 247 -12.99 -27.99 -8.02
C ILE A 247 -13.13 -26.55 -8.49
N GLU A 248 -13.97 -25.75 -7.84
CA GLU A 248 -14.04 -24.31 -8.06
C GLU A 248 -13.15 -23.58 -7.04
N VAL A 249 -12.26 -22.74 -7.53
CA VAL A 249 -11.35 -21.92 -6.70
C VAL A 249 -11.55 -20.44 -6.98
N GLN A 250 -11.30 -19.62 -5.94
CA GLN A 250 -11.56 -18.19 -5.98
C GLN A 250 -10.30 -17.37 -6.34
N SER A 251 -9.10 -17.97 -6.27
CA SER A 251 -7.84 -17.27 -6.50
C SER A 251 -6.88 -18.07 -7.33
N HIS A 252 -6.01 -17.36 -8.06
CA HIS A 252 -4.95 -17.93 -8.87
C HIS A 252 -3.97 -18.77 -8.04
N ASP A 253 -3.62 -18.31 -6.82
CA ASP A 253 -2.71 -19.06 -5.94
C ASP A 253 -3.30 -20.39 -5.52
N LEU A 254 -4.57 -20.44 -5.13
CA LEU A 254 -5.25 -21.70 -4.80
C LEU A 254 -5.29 -22.65 -6.00
N LEU A 255 -5.55 -22.14 -7.21
CA LEU A 255 -5.50 -22.94 -8.44
C LEU A 255 -4.11 -23.55 -8.63
N LEU A 256 -3.09 -22.70 -8.57
CA LEU A 256 -1.69 -23.12 -8.76
C LEU A 256 -1.29 -24.17 -7.71
N GLN A 257 -1.64 -23.96 -6.44
CA GLN A 257 -1.35 -24.90 -5.35
C GLN A 257 -2.05 -26.25 -5.57
N ALA A 258 -3.34 -26.25 -5.96
CA ALA A 258 -4.09 -27.46 -6.21
C ALA A 258 -3.43 -28.31 -7.32
N ILE A 259 -2.98 -27.67 -8.39
CA ILE A 259 -2.28 -28.33 -9.52
C ILE A 259 -0.90 -28.85 -9.06
N LEU A 260 -0.12 -28.03 -8.33
CA LEU A 260 1.22 -28.39 -7.83
C LEU A 260 1.18 -29.61 -6.90
N TRP A 261 0.15 -29.71 -6.04
CA TRP A 261 -0.06 -30.87 -5.19
C TRP A 261 -0.55 -32.11 -5.92
N GLY A 262 -0.83 -31.99 -7.23
CA GLY A 262 -1.30 -33.10 -8.07
C GLY A 262 -2.74 -33.48 -7.81
N ALA A 263 -3.57 -32.57 -7.26
CA ALA A 263 -4.98 -32.85 -6.99
C ALA A 263 -5.83 -32.81 -8.26
N CYS A 264 -5.46 -31.99 -9.25
CA CYS A 264 -6.28 -31.70 -10.40
C CYS A 264 -5.46 -31.25 -11.63
N ILE A 265 -6.15 -31.15 -12.77
CA ILE A 265 -5.72 -30.38 -13.94
C ILE A 265 -6.42 -29.02 -13.90
N GLY A 266 -5.70 -27.95 -14.17
CA GLY A 266 -6.25 -26.59 -14.21
C GLY A 266 -5.68 -25.78 -15.35
N LEU A 267 -6.40 -24.72 -15.75
CA LEU A 267 -6.02 -23.84 -16.85
C LEU A 267 -5.13 -22.70 -16.30
N LEU A 268 -3.90 -22.62 -16.81
CA LEU A 268 -2.93 -21.59 -16.47
C LEU A 268 -2.33 -20.96 -17.73
N PRO A 269 -1.76 -19.74 -17.65
CA PRO A 269 -0.94 -19.21 -18.73
C PRO A 269 0.20 -20.17 -19.08
N HIS A 270 0.57 -20.25 -20.34
CA HIS A 270 1.53 -21.24 -20.83
C HIS A 270 2.91 -21.12 -20.14
N TYR A 271 3.26 -19.91 -19.69
CA TYR A 271 4.51 -19.65 -18.97
C TYR A 271 4.57 -20.31 -17.58
N ALA A 272 3.42 -20.77 -17.04
CA ALA A 272 3.37 -21.35 -15.70
C ALA A 272 4.36 -22.51 -15.50
N GLY A 273 4.62 -23.28 -16.58
CA GLY A 273 5.64 -24.32 -16.58
C GLY A 273 7.06 -23.83 -16.32
N ARG A 274 7.34 -22.52 -16.46
CA ARG A 274 8.64 -21.87 -16.18
C ARG A 274 8.78 -21.40 -14.75
N LEU A 275 7.64 -21.17 -14.05
CA LEU A 275 7.63 -20.74 -12.64
C LEU A 275 8.12 -21.83 -11.71
N GLY A 276 7.93 -23.08 -12.06
CA GLY A 276 8.33 -24.19 -11.22
C GLY A 276 8.58 -25.49 -11.99
N ARG A 277 9.57 -26.26 -11.51
CA ARG A 277 9.94 -27.56 -12.13
C ARG A 277 8.87 -28.65 -11.96
N ASN A 278 7.84 -28.39 -11.16
CA ASN A 278 6.83 -29.38 -10.78
C ASN A 278 5.52 -29.32 -11.60
N LEU A 279 5.42 -28.39 -12.55
CA LEU A 279 4.29 -28.28 -13.48
C LEU A 279 4.65 -28.88 -14.83
N ALA A 280 3.68 -29.53 -15.45
CA ALA A 280 3.74 -30.00 -16.83
C ALA A 280 2.55 -29.41 -17.60
N ALA A 281 2.84 -28.77 -18.71
CA ALA A 281 1.84 -28.30 -19.64
C ALA A 281 1.26 -29.45 -20.47
N LEU A 282 0.01 -29.31 -20.89
CA LEU A 282 -0.73 -30.25 -21.73
C LEU A 282 -1.22 -29.54 -23.01
N PRO A 283 -0.31 -29.11 -23.90
CA PRO A 283 -0.65 -28.26 -25.05
C PRO A 283 -1.47 -28.97 -26.11
N GLN A 284 -1.50 -30.31 -26.08
CA GLN A 284 -2.17 -31.14 -27.12
C GLN A 284 -3.64 -31.41 -26.79
N VAL A 285 -4.12 -31.00 -25.61
CA VAL A 285 -5.46 -31.34 -25.13
C VAL A 285 -6.54 -30.56 -25.88
N PHE A 286 -6.27 -29.32 -26.24
CA PHE A 286 -7.17 -28.46 -27.01
C PHE A 286 -6.49 -27.95 -28.27
N ASP A 287 -7.18 -28.05 -29.41
CA ASP A 287 -6.71 -27.48 -30.69
C ASP A 287 -7.01 -25.97 -30.79
N GLU A 288 -8.09 -25.53 -30.17
CA GLU A 288 -8.48 -24.11 -30.16
C GLU A 288 -7.57 -23.29 -29.25
N PRO A 289 -6.96 -22.20 -29.73
CA PRO A 289 -6.15 -21.35 -28.90
C PRO A 289 -6.99 -20.58 -27.88
N MET A 290 -6.52 -20.52 -26.65
CA MET A 290 -7.14 -19.76 -25.57
C MET A 290 -6.23 -18.59 -25.20
N ARG A 291 -6.59 -17.35 -25.57
CA ARG A 291 -5.74 -16.17 -25.44
C ARG A 291 -6.47 -15.04 -24.74
N ARG A 292 -5.76 -14.33 -23.88
CA ARG A 292 -6.24 -13.11 -23.22
C ARG A 292 -5.15 -12.05 -23.26
N GLU A 293 -5.54 -10.81 -23.08
CA GLU A 293 -4.64 -9.65 -23.16
C GLU A 293 -4.42 -9.03 -21.79
N VAL A 294 -3.17 -8.65 -21.50
CA VAL A 294 -2.81 -7.87 -20.33
C VAL A 294 -2.77 -6.39 -20.71
N TRP A 295 -3.53 -5.60 -19.97
CA TRP A 295 -3.66 -4.18 -20.19
C TRP A 295 -3.14 -3.42 -18.98
N MET A 296 -2.56 -2.25 -19.21
CA MET A 296 -2.11 -1.33 -18.17
C MET A 296 -2.64 0.08 -18.44
N SER A 297 -2.98 0.78 -17.36
CA SER A 297 -3.28 2.21 -17.41
C SER A 297 -2.79 2.91 -16.14
N VAL A 298 -2.52 4.20 -16.28
CA VAL A 298 -1.96 5.06 -15.22
C VAL A 298 -2.82 6.31 -15.09
N GLN A 299 -2.99 6.80 -13.87
CA GLN A 299 -3.61 8.11 -13.66
C GLN A 299 -2.69 9.22 -14.18
N PRO A 300 -3.15 10.11 -15.08
CA PRO A 300 -2.31 11.17 -15.68
C PRO A 300 -1.66 12.08 -14.65
N GLU A 301 -2.39 12.41 -13.58
CA GLU A 301 -1.89 13.27 -12.49
C GLU A 301 -0.78 12.60 -11.67
N ALA A 302 -0.77 11.27 -11.61
CA ALA A 302 0.21 10.50 -10.88
C ALA A 302 1.45 10.13 -11.71
N GLU A 303 1.34 10.10 -13.05
CA GLU A 303 2.38 9.64 -13.98
C GLU A 303 3.71 10.39 -13.81
N ASN A 304 3.65 11.67 -13.47
CA ASN A 304 4.85 12.50 -13.29
C ASN A 304 5.52 12.35 -11.91
N ARG A 305 4.93 11.60 -11.00
CA ARG A 305 5.52 11.34 -9.68
C ARG A 305 6.69 10.37 -9.83
N VAL A 306 7.82 10.70 -9.18
CA VAL A 306 9.07 9.90 -9.26
C VAL A 306 8.83 8.45 -8.84
N GLU A 307 8.03 8.23 -7.81
CA GLU A 307 7.71 6.91 -7.27
C GLU A 307 6.85 6.07 -8.24
N VAL A 308 5.91 6.73 -8.92
CA VAL A 308 5.04 6.07 -9.92
C VAL A 308 5.87 5.71 -11.15
N ARG A 309 6.71 6.61 -11.64
CA ARG A 309 7.63 6.33 -12.77
C ARG A 309 8.55 5.16 -12.48
N ALA A 310 9.15 5.14 -11.28
CA ALA A 310 10.04 4.04 -10.90
C ALA A 310 9.33 2.69 -10.86
N LEU A 311 8.04 2.65 -10.49
CA LEU A 311 7.22 1.43 -10.56
C LEU A 311 6.82 1.09 -12.00
N LEU A 312 6.54 2.08 -12.84
CA LEU A 312 6.27 1.86 -14.27
C LEU A 312 7.49 1.28 -14.96
N ASP A 313 8.68 1.86 -14.76
CA ASP A 313 9.96 1.35 -15.30
C ASP A 313 10.21 -0.10 -14.83
N LEU A 314 9.90 -0.41 -13.57
CA LEU A 314 10.01 -1.76 -13.02
C LEU A 314 9.04 -2.72 -13.71
N ILE A 315 7.79 -2.32 -13.91
CA ILE A 315 6.76 -3.14 -14.58
C ILE A 315 7.18 -3.42 -16.03
N GLU A 316 7.54 -2.38 -16.77
CA GLU A 316 8.00 -2.50 -18.16
C GLU A 316 9.20 -3.44 -18.24
N HIS A 317 10.18 -3.27 -17.37
CA HIS A 317 11.36 -4.14 -17.30
C HIS A 317 11.00 -5.60 -16.98
N ALA A 318 10.06 -5.82 -16.05
CA ALA A 318 9.61 -7.17 -15.70
C ALA A 318 8.94 -7.90 -16.87
N PHE A 319 8.17 -7.18 -17.70
CA PHE A 319 7.57 -7.72 -18.91
C PHE A 319 8.59 -7.91 -20.03
N ASP A 320 9.51 -6.98 -20.20
CA ASP A 320 10.57 -7.06 -21.21
C ASP A 320 11.53 -8.22 -20.95
N ASP A 321 11.94 -8.45 -19.71
CA ASP A 321 12.80 -9.57 -19.31
C ASP A 321 12.13 -10.94 -19.56
N ARG A 322 10.79 -10.97 -19.61
CA ARG A 322 9.97 -12.16 -19.82
C ARG A 322 9.24 -12.15 -21.16
N ARG A 323 9.74 -11.37 -22.11
CA ARG A 323 9.08 -11.22 -23.41
C ARG A 323 8.81 -12.55 -24.14
N ASP A 324 9.63 -13.57 -23.86
CA ASP A 324 9.48 -14.93 -24.36
C ASP A 324 8.42 -15.77 -23.61
N TRP A 325 7.80 -15.21 -22.55
CA TRP A 325 6.68 -15.82 -21.83
C TRP A 325 5.33 -15.47 -22.46
N PHE A 326 5.29 -14.44 -23.28
CA PHE A 326 4.07 -13.85 -23.80
C PHE A 326 3.96 -14.10 -25.31
N GLY A 327 2.72 -14.21 -25.81
CA GLY A 327 2.43 -14.20 -27.24
C GLY A 327 2.86 -12.88 -27.88
N ARG A 328 3.19 -12.91 -29.15
CA ARG A 328 3.58 -11.72 -29.95
C ARG A 328 2.36 -10.95 -30.43
#